data_772b2a1adf59d04a1aa33475dd117f52
#
_entry.id   772b2a1adf59d04a1aa33475dd117f52
#
_cell.length_a   1.000
_cell.length_b   1.000
_cell.length_c   1.000
_cell.angle_alpha   90.00
_cell.angle_beta   90.00
_cell.angle_gamma   90.00
#
_symmetry.space_group_name_H-M   'P 1'
#
loop_
_entity.id
_entity.type
_entity.pdbx_description
1 polymer ?
#
loop_
_entity_poly.entity_id
_entity_poly.type
_entity_poly.pdbx_seq_one_letter_code
_entity_poly.pdbx_strand_id
1 'polypeptide(L)'
;MVNDISALRADGAIDAIAKSGAAICLMHMQGEPLTMQKSAVYDDDVVAVVAAFLVERALACERAGVARGRIAVDPGFGFGKTLEHNLELLRRLPEIVALGYPVVAGLSRKSTIGALTGRNVEERGAGSLAAALSAIARGASLVRVHDVRETVDALKVWQAVEPGRHTDSASGSA
;
A
#
# COMPACT_ATOMS: atom_id res chain seq x y z
N MET A 1 -11.30 8.90 2.84
CA MET A 1 -10.38 7.99 3.56
C MET A 1 -9.23 8.81 4.12
N VAL A 2 -8.89 8.61 5.39
CA VAL A 2 -7.67 9.16 6.01
C VAL A 2 -6.52 8.22 5.67
N ASN A 3 -5.37 8.76 5.27
CA ASN A 3 -4.15 7.98 5.06
C ASN A 3 -3.14 8.38 6.14
N ASP A 4 -2.87 7.46 7.07
CA ASP A 4 -1.94 7.75 8.16
C ASP A 4 -0.68 6.88 8.08
N ILE A 5 0.46 7.56 7.87
CA ILE A 5 1.77 6.92 7.78
C ILE A 5 2.24 6.34 9.12
N SER A 6 1.64 6.78 10.23
CA SER A 6 1.92 6.30 11.60
C SER A 6 1.03 5.14 12.01
N ALA A 7 0.08 4.72 11.17
CA ALA A 7 -0.89 3.67 11.47
C ALA A 7 -1.65 3.91 12.79
N LEU A 8 -2.08 5.16 13.02
CA LEU A 8 -2.82 5.62 14.21
C LEU A 8 -2.12 5.33 15.54
N ARG A 9 -0.78 5.44 15.59
CA ARG A 9 -0.02 5.24 16.85
C ARG A 9 -0.06 6.46 17.77
N ALA A 10 -0.50 7.63 17.28
CA ALA A 10 -0.66 8.81 18.13
C ALA A 10 -1.82 8.62 19.11
N ASP A 11 -1.68 9.19 20.31
CA ASP A 11 -2.71 9.11 21.36
C ASP A 11 -4.06 9.65 20.85
N GLY A 12 -5.13 8.91 21.09
CA GLY A 12 -6.50 9.27 20.68
C GLY A 12 -6.79 9.17 19.19
N ALA A 13 -5.81 8.84 18.33
CA ALA A 13 -6.01 8.78 16.88
C ALA A 13 -7.01 7.69 16.46
N ILE A 14 -6.93 6.51 17.08
CA ILE A 14 -7.89 5.42 16.83
C ILE A 14 -9.31 5.83 17.23
N ASP A 15 -9.48 6.43 18.40
CA ASP A 15 -10.79 6.89 18.89
C ASP A 15 -11.40 7.95 17.97
N ALA A 16 -10.57 8.87 17.47
CA ALA A 16 -10.99 9.89 16.52
C ALA A 16 -11.51 9.26 15.21
N ILE A 17 -10.81 8.26 14.66
CA ILE A 17 -11.24 7.54 13.46
C ILE A 17 -12.50 6.71 13.73
N ALA A 18 -12.59 6.04 14.87
CA ALA A 18 -13.77 5.26 15.24
C ALA A 18 -15.03 6.14 15.24
N LYS A 19 -14.95 7.32 15.86
CA LYS A 19 -16.05 8.31 15.96
C LYS A 19 -16.35 9.01 14.64
N SER A 20 -15.37 9.20 13.76
CA SER A 20 -15.54 10.01 12.54
C SER A 20 -16.35 9.34 11.43
N GLY A 21 -16.52 8.02 11.45
CA GLY A 21 -17.10 7.27 10.34
C GLY A 21 -16.20 7.17 9.09
N ALA A 22 -15.02 7.79 9.06
CA ALA A 22 -14.12 7.77 7.91
C ALA A 22 -13.44 6.41 7.71
N ALA A 23 -13.15 6.03 6.47
CA ALA A 23 -12.24 4.93 6.17
C ALA A 23 -10.80 5.34 6.48
N ILE A 24 -9.95 4.37 6.82
CA ILE A 24 -8.54 4.56 7.17
C ILE A 24 -7.64 3.68 6.31
N CYS A 25 -6.50 4.21 5.89
CA CYS A 25 -5.38 3.44 5.37
C CYS A 25 -4.25 3.44 6.41
N LEU A 26 -3.92 2.26 6.91
CA LEU A 26 -2.85 2.02 7.89
C LEU A 26 -1.58 1.68 7.14
N MET A 27 -0.52 2.49 7.30
CA MET A 27 0.73 2.25 6.59
C MET A 27 1.82 1.76 7.54
N HIS A 28 2.62 0.79 7.06
CA HIS A 28 3.85 0.38 7.74
C HIS A 28 5.01 1.32 7.41
N MET A 29 5.66 1.81 8.45
CA MET A 29 6.92 2.53 8.36
C MET A 29 7.87 2.06 9.47
N GLN A 30 9.12 1.77 9.12
CA GLN A 30 10.17 1.51 10.10
C GLN A 30 10.91 2.81 10.42
N GLY A 31 11.12 3.09 11.71
CA GLY A 31 11.76 4.31 12.17
C GLY A 31 10.87 5.54 12.05
N GLU A 32 11.46 6.72 12.09
CA GLU A 32 10.78 8.00 11.93
C GLU A 32 11.06 8.59 10.53
N PRO A 33 10.17 9.43 9.97
CA PRO A 33 10.30 9.96 8.61
C PRO A 33 11.65 10.59 8.29
N LEU A 34 12.31 11.22 9.27
CA LEU A 34 13.58 11.91 9.08
C LEU A 34 14.80 10.97 9.14
N THR A 35 14.70 9.80 9.75
CA THR A 35 15.82 8.88 10.02
C THR A 35 15.66 7.50 9.38
N MET A 36 14.47 7.15 8.92
CA MET A 36 14.09 5.82 8.44
C MET A 36 14.98 5.24 7.33
N GLN A 37 15.59 6.09 6.50
CA GLN A 37 16.47 5.66 5.40
C GLN A 37 17.87 5.21 5.89
N LYS A 38 18.28 5.61 7.12
CA LYS A 38 19.59 5.31 7.68
C LYS A 38 19.61 3.99 8.44
N SER A 39 18.45 3.43 8.78
CA SER A 39 18.29 2.26 9.65
C SER A 39 17.31 1.24 9.05
N ALA A 40 17.32 1.05 7.74
CA ALA A 40 16.49 0.05 7.06
C ALA A 40 17.05 -1.38 7.29
N VAL A 41 17.23 -1.75 8.55
CA VAL A 41 17.68 -3.09 8.96
C VAL A 41 16.46 -3.88 9.41
N TYR A 42 16.22 -5.01 8.75
CA TYR A 42 15.24 -6.01 9.18
C TYR A 42 16.04 -7.25 9.55
N ASP A 43 15.98 -7.65 10.81
CA ASP A 43 16.66 -8.85 11.32
C ASP A 43 15.93 -10.12 10.84
N ASP A 44 14.67 -9.98 10.41
CA ASP A 44 13.79 -11.02 9.94
C ASP A 44 13.26 -10.73 8.51
N ASP A 45 12.45 -11.65 7.99
CA ASP A 45 11.73 -11.50 6.72
C ASP A 45 10.88 -10.22 6.71
N VAL A 46 11.24 -9.27 5.85
CA VAL A 46 10.56 -7.97 5.72
C VAL A 46 9.06 -8.10 5.47
N VAL A 47 8.62 -9.12 4.73
CA VAL A 47 7.20 -9.33 4.41
C VAL A 47 6.46 -9.80 5.66
N ALA A 48 7.04 -10.72 6.42
CA ALA A 48 6.46 -11.21 7.67
C ALA A 48 6.35 -10.09 8.72
N VAL A 49 7.40 -9.27 8.88
CA VAL A 49 7.41 -8.11 9.81
C VAL A 49 6.33 -7.11 9.44
N VAL A 50 6.23 -6.76 8.15
CA VAL A 50 5.21 -5.82 7.64
C VAL A 50 3.80 -6.38 7.83
N ALA A 51 3.58 -7.66 7.50
CA ALA A 51 2.29 -8.32 7.68
C ALA A 51 1.84 -8.33 9.15
N ALA A 52 2.73 -8.73 10.06
CA ALA A 52 2.45 -8.77 11.50
C ALA A 52 2.05 -7.39 12.04
N PHE A 53 2.81 -6.34 11.67
CA PHE A 53 2.50 -4.96 12.05
C PHE A 53 1.12 -4.52 11.53
N LEU A 54 0.82 -4.75 10.24
CA LEU A 54 -0.44 -4.32 9.65
C LEU A 54 -1.64 -5.03 10.29
N VAL A 55 -1.52 -6.32 10.58
CA VAL A 55 -2.55 -7.10 11.30
C VAL A 55 -2.75 -6.54 12.70
N GLU A 56 -1.68 -6.31 13.47
CA GLU A 56 -1.77 -5.74 14.81
C GLU A 56 -2.53 -4.42 14.82
N ARG A 57 -2.17 -3.51 13.89
CA ARG A 57 -2.81 -2.18 13.79
C ARG A 57 -4.27 -2.27 13.34
N ALA A 58 -4.58 -3.13 12.38
CA ALA A 58 -5.94 -3.35 11.92
C ALA A 58 -6.83 -3.91 13.03
N LEU A 59 -6.36 -4.92 13.77
CA LEU A 59 -7.07 -5.47 14.91
C LEU A 59 -7.26 -4.45 16.05
N ALA A 60 -6.31 -3.55 16.27
CA ALA A 60 -6.47 -2.46 17.23
C ALA A 60 -7.62 -1.53 16.83
N CYS A 61 -7.74 -1.19 15.55
CA CYS A 61 -8.85 -0.40 15.02
C CYS A 61 -10.20 -1.14 15.14
N GLU A 62 -10.24 -2.43 14.79
CA GLU A 62 -11.46 -3.25 14.93
C GLU A 62 -11.94 -3.32 16.38
N ARG A 63 -11.02 -3.55 17.35
CA ARG A 63 -11.34 -3.53 18.78
C ARG A 63 -11.91 -2.20 19.26
N ALA A 64 -11.52 -1.10 18.65
CA ALA A 64 -12.05 0.23 18.94
C ALA A 64 -13.37 0.55 18.19
N GLY A 65 -13.94 -0.42 17.47
CA GLY A 65 -15.23 -0.27 16.79
C GLY A 65 -15.15 0.25 15.35
N VAL A 66 -13.95 0.31 14.74
CA VAL A 66 -13.82 0.59 13.30
C VAL A 66 -14.23 -0.66 12.53
N ALA A 67 -15.28 -0.56 11.71
CA ALA A 67 -15.71 -1.69 10.89
C ALA A 67 -14.58 -2.13 9.92
N ARG A 68 -14.38 -3.46 9.78
CA ARG A 68 -13.34 -4.04 8.93
C ARG A 68 -13.34 -3.48 7.50
N GLY A 69 -14.53 -3.28 6.90
CA GLY A 69 -14.67 -2.70 5.55
C GLY A 69 -14.25 -1.23 5.41
N ARG A 70 -13.93 -0.57 6.52
CA ARG A 70 -13.39 0.81 6.55
C ARG A 70 -11.87 0.84 6.68
N ILE A 71 -11.19 -0.32 6.78
CA ILE A 71 -9.74 -0.44 6.98
C ILE A 71 -9.10 -0.91 5.69
N ALA A 72 -8.12 -0.16 5.21
CA ALA A 72 -7.17 -0.55 4.17
C ALA A 72 -5.76 -0.56 4.76
N VAL A 73 -4.85 -1.34 4.16
CA VAL A 73 -3.46 -1.46 4.59
C VAL A 73 -2.49 -1.09 3.48
N ASP A 74 -1.38 -0.43 3.81
CA ASP A 74 -0.30 -0.05 2.88
C ASP A 74 1.03 -0.62 3.41
N PRO A 75 1.73 -1.49 2.67
CA PRO A 75 3.04 -2.01 3.06
C PRO A 75 4.10 -0.93 3.25
N GLY A 76 3.85 0.29 2.79
CA GLY A 76 4.74 1.44 2.97
C GLY A 76 6.02 1.32 2.13
N PHE A 77 5.86 1.09 0.82
CA PHE A 77 6.99 1.09 -0.12
C PHE A 77 7.80 2.39 0.01
N GLY A 78 9.12 2.29 0.14
CA GLY A 78 10.03 3.43 0.27
C GLY A 78 10.10 4.05 1.68
N PHE A 79 9.37 3.53 2.67
CA PHE A 79 9.41 4.02 4.05
C PHE A 79 10.22 3.09 4.94
N GLY A 80 11.50 3.44 5.20
CA GLY A 80 12.43 2.63 6.00
C GLY A 80 12.75 1.27 5.37
N LYS A 81 12.89 1.22 4.04
CA LYS A 81 13.13 -0.01 3.28
C LYS A 81 14.20 0.18 2.23
N THR A 82 15.09 -0.80 2.07
CA THR A 82 16.08 -0.84 0.99
C THR A 82 15.41 -1.10 -0.36
N LEU A 83 16.17 -1.02 -1.46
CA LEU A 83 15.67 -1.41 -2.78
C LEU A 83 15.18 -2.86 -2.77
N GLU A 84 15.98 -3.79 -2.23
CA GLU A 84 15.61 -5.20 -2.21
C GLU A 84 14.38 -5.48 -1.35
N HIS A 85 14.26 -4.83 -0.17
CA HIS A 85 13.05 -4.94 0.66
C HIS A 85 11.79 -4.49 -0.09
N ASN A 86 11.88 -3.41 -0.89
CA ASN A 86 10.74 -2.94 -1.69
C ASN A 86 10.40 -3.92 -2.81
N LEU A 87 11.38 -4.51 -3.47
CA LEU A 87 11.16 -5.50 -4.51
C LEU A 87 10.58 -6.79 -3.94
N GLU A 88 11.08 -7.24 -2.80
CA GLU A 88 10.56 -8.43 -2.13
C GLU A 88 9.11 -8.25 -1.67
N LEU A 89 8.78 -7.11 -1.07
CA LEU A 89 7.40 -6.77 -0.73
C LEU A 89 6.49 -6.74 -1.95
N LEU A 90 6.97 -6.25 -3.10
CA LEU A 90 6.16 -6.24 -4.32
C LEU A 90 6.02 -7.65 -4.90
N ARG A 91 7.07 -8.47 -4.91
CA ARG A 91 7.03 -9.88 -5.38
C ARG A 91 6.02 -10.69 -4.57
N ARG A 92 6.05 -10.53 -3.25
CA ARG A 92 5.25 -11.26 -2.27
C ARG A 92 4.02 -10.49 -1.76
N LEU A 93 3.57 -9.48 -2.50
CA LEU A 93 2.37 -8.70 -2.16
C LEU A 93 1.12 -9.58 -1.92
N PRO A 94 0.94 -10.74 -2.61
CA PRO A 94 -0.16 -11.64 -2.32
C PRO A 94 -0.24 -12.11 -0.85
N GLU A 95 0.88 -12.16 -0.12
CA GLU A 95 0.88 -12.52 1.30
C GLU A 95 0.25 -11.40 2.16
N ILE A 96 0.47 -10.14 1.78
CA ILE A 96 -0.21 -8.99 2.42
C ILE A 96 -1.70 -8.97 2.04
N VAL A 97 -2.04 -9.30 0.79
CA VAL A 97 -3.43 -9.41 0.33
C VAL A 97 -4.19 -10.50 1.10
N ALA A 98 -3.52 -11.61 1.41
CA ALA A 98 -4.08 -12.72 2.18
C ALA A 98 -4.50 -12.34 3.62
N LEU A 99 -4.10 -11.17 4.14
CA LEU A 99 -4.59 -10.63 5.41
C LEU A 99 -6.08 -10.27 5.36
N GLY A 100 -6.66 -10.15 4.15
CA GLY A 100 -8.07 -9.93 3.93
C GLY A 100 -8.52 -8.48 4.16
N TYR A 101 -7.61 -7.51 4.05
CA TYR A 101 -7.91 -6.08 3.97
C TYR A 101 -7.58 -5.56 2.57
N PRO A 102 -8.30 -4.54 2.04
CA PRO A 102 -7.91 -3.86 0.82
C PRO A 102 -6.47 -3.34 0.93
N VAL A 103 -5.63 -3.65 -0.05
CA VAL A 103 -4.22 -3.24 -0.07
C VAL A 103 -4.03 -2.01 -0.94
N VAL A 104 -3.40 -0.98 -0.37
CA VAL A 104 -2.98 0.24 -1.07
C VAL A 104 -1.49 0.11 -1.42
N ALA A 105 -1.14 0.33 -2.69
CA ALA A 105 0.25 0.34 -3.14
C ALA A 105 0.65 1.74 -3.65
N GLY A 106 1.58 2.37 -2.96
CA GLY A 106 2.12 3.69 -3.31
C GLY A 106 3.57 3.60 -3.80
N LEU A 107 3.80 3.31 -5.08
CA LEU A 107 5.14 3.13 -5.68
C LEU A 107 5.56 4.31 -6.59
N SER A 108 4.60 5.15 -7.01
CA SER A 108 4.79 6.18 -8.02
C SER A 108 5.93 7.15 -7.70
N ARG A 109 6.84 7.33 -8.65
CA ARG A 109 8.01 8.23 -8.64
C ARG A 109 9.01 7.99 -7.50
N LYS A 110 8.88 6.91 -6.73
CA LYS A 110 9.75 6.62 -5.59
C LYS A 110 11.18 6.26 -6.00
N SER A 111 12.09 6.33 -5.02
CA SER A 111 13.51 6.03 -5.19
C SER A 111 13.78 4.64 -5.75
N THR A 112 12.94 3.66 -5.43
CA THR A 112 12.99 2.30 -6.00
C THR A 112 12.97 2.33 -7.53
N ILE A 113 12.09 3.14 -8.14
CA ILE A 113 12.01 3.27 -9.59
C ILE A 113 13.26 3.97 -10.14
N GLY A 114 13.72 5.02 -9.46
CA GLY A 114 14.95 5.70 -9.84
C GLY A 114 16.18 4.79 -9.80
N ALA A 115 16.31 3.95 -8.78
CA ALA A 115 17.39 2.98 -8.63
C ALA A 115 17.39 1.91 -9.74
N LEU A 116 16.19 1.48 -10.17
CA LEU A 116 16.06 0.48 -11.25
C LEU A 116 16.28 1.05 -12.64
N THR A 117 15.90 2.31 -12.87
CA THR A 117 15.88 2.89 -14.23
C THR A 117 16.98 3.90 -14.50
N GLY A 118 17.68 4.36 -13.45
CA GLY A 118 18.62 5.46 -13.53
C GLY A 118 17.98 6.84 -13.77
N ARG A 119 16.65 6.95 -13.70
CA ARG A 119 15.92 8.16 -14.06
C ARG A 119 15.71 9.12 -12.90
N ASN A 120 15.72 10.42 -13.21
CA ASN A 120 15.32 11.48 -12.31
C ASN A 120 13.81 11.38 -11.98
N VAL A 121 13.35 12.03 -10.91
CA VAL A 121 11.99 11.88 -10.39
C VAL A 121 10.90 12.23 -11.42
N GLU A 122 11.16 13.24 -12.25
CA GLU A 122 10.24 13.71 -13.31
C GLU A 122 10.11 12.72 -14.48
N GLU A 123 11.13 11.88 -14.69
CA GLU A 123 11.22 10.91 -15.78
C GLU A 123 10.72 9.51 -15.39
N ARG A 124 10.24 9.32 -14.14
CA ARG A 124 9.84 8.00 -13.60
C ARG A 124 8.41 7.59 -13.98
N GLY A 125 7.74 8.29 -14.90
CA GLY A 125 6.35 8.00 -15.29
C GLY A 125 6.15 6.56 -15.75
N ALA A 126 6.89 6.11 -16.79
CA ALA A 126 6.79 4.74 -17.32
C ALA A 126 7.07 3.66 -16.26
N GLY A 127 8.12 3.84 -15.45
CA GLY A 127 8.42 2.93 -14.33
C GLY A 127 7.34 2.93 -13.25
N SER A 128 6.69 4.07 -13.02
CA SER A 128 5.56 4.20 -12.08
C SER A 128 4.34 3.41 -12.56
N LEU A 129 4.02 3.48 -13.86
CA LEU A 129 2.95 2.69 -14.47
C LEU A 129 3.23 1.19 -14.38
N ALA A 130 4.45 0.76 -14.72
CA ALA A 130 4.85 -0.65 -14.63
C ALA A 130 4.72 -1.17 -13.19
N ALA A 131 5.16 -0.38 -12.19
CA ALA A 131 5.04 -0.74 -10.78
C ALA A 131 3.58 -0.80 -10.30
N ALA A 132 2.72 0.13 -10.75
CA ALA A 132 1.30 0.14 -10.43
C ALA A 132 0.59 -1.10 -11.00
N LEU A 133 0.78 -1.41 -12.29
CA LEU A 133 0.23 -2.62 -12.92
C LEU A 133 0.75 -3.90 -12.24
N SER A 134 2.04 -3.92 -11.88
CA SER A 134 2.65 -5.04 -11.16
C SER A 134 2.01 -5.28 -9.78
N ALA A 135 1.66 -4.20 -9.07
CA ALA A 135 0.96 -4.28 -7.79
C ALA A 135 -0.48 -4.78 -7.96
N ILE A 136 -1.23 -4.24 -8.93
CA ILE A 136 -2.60 -4.68 -9.24
C ILE A 136 -2.62 -6.16 -9.64
N ALA A 137 -1.69 -6.59 -10.51
CA ALA A 137 -1.56 -7.99 -10.89
C ALA A 137 -1.32 -8.95 -9.70
N ARG A 138 -0.82 -8.42 -8.58
CA ARG A 138 -0.57 -9.14 -7.33
C ARG A 138 -1.64 -8.94 -6.27
N GLY A 139 -2.76 -8.30 -6.62
CA GLY A 139 -3.94 -8.19 -5.77
C GLY A 139 -4.05 -6.86 -4.99
N ALA A 140 -3.24 -5.84 -5.29
CA ALA A 140 -3.50 -4.51 -4.73
C ALA A 140 -4.88 -4.01 -5.16
N SER A 141 -5.67 -3.51 -4.20
CA SER A 141 -7.01 -2.98 -4.44
C SER A 141 -6.99 -1.53 -4.88
N LEU A 142 -5.97 -0.78 -4.47
CA LEU A 142 -5.79 0.65 -4.79
C LEU A 142 -4.32 0.93 -5.10
N VAL A 143 -4.10 1.84 -6.05
CA VAL A 143 -2.77 2.40 -6.31
C VAL A 143 -2.80 3.91 -6.06
N ARG A 144 -1.82 4.41 -5.29
CA ARG A 144 -1.65 5.84 -5.06
C ARG A 144 -0.55 6.36 -5.97
N VAL A 145 -0.91 7.25 -6.90
CA VAL A 145 -0.07 7.68 -8.01
C VAL A 145 -0.05 9.21 -8.17
N HIS A 146 0.97 9.74 -8.85
CA HIS A 146 1.04 11.14 -9.25
C HIS A 146 0.33 11.36 -10.59
N ASP A 147 0.53 10.44 -11.54
CA ASP A 147 0.07 10.53 -12.92
C ASP A 147 -1.24 9.73 -13.06
N VAL A 148 -2.34 10.29 -12.54
CA VAL A 148 -3.64 9.57 -12.41
C VAL A 148 -4.21 9.20 -13.76
N ARG A 149 -4.23 10.14 -14.72
CA ARG A 149 -4.80 9.92 -16.07
C ARG A 149 -4.10 8.75 -16.78
N GLU A 150 -2.79 8.81 -16.84
CA GLU A 150 -1.94 7.82 -17.50
C GLU A 150 -2.10 6.44 -16.82
N THR A 151 -2.22 6.44 -15.49
CA THR A 151 -2.44 5.20 -14.73
C THR A 151 -3.82 4.60 -15.01
N VAL A 152 -4.88 5.43 -15.09
CA VAL A 152 -6.23 4.97 -15.43
C VAL A 152 -6.27 4.40 -16.84
N ASP A 153 -5.63 5.05 -17.81
CA ASP A 153 -5.58 4.56 -19.19
C ASP A 153 -4.81 3.23 -19.26
N ALA A 154 -3.67 3.11 -18.57
CA ALA A 154 -2.91 1.86 -18.49
C ALA A 154 -3.72 0.71 -17.84
N LEU A 155 -4.48 1.01 -16.77
CA LEU A 155 -5.35 0.03 -16.11
C LEU A 155 -6.48 -0.44 -17.01
N LYS A 156 -7.12 0.44 -17.79
CA LYS A 156 -8.16 0.07 -18.75
C LYS A 156 -7.63 -0.90 -19.82
N VAL A 157 -6.45 -0.62 -20.36
CA VAL A 157 -5.80 -1.51 -21.34
C VAL A 157 -5.48 -2.86 -20.68
N TRP A 158 -4.86 -2.84 -19.52
CA TRP A 158 -4.50 -4.05 -18.79
C TRP A 158 -5.73 -4.92 -18.46
N GLN A 159 -6.81 -4.32 -17.96
CA GLN A 159 -8.06 -5.02 -17.66
C GLN A 159 -8.73 -5.63 -18.90
N ALA A 160 -8.63 -4.97 -20.06
CA ALA A 160 -9.16 -5.49 -21.30
C ALA A 160 -8.40 -6.73 -21.80
N VAL A 161 -7.10 -6.82 -21.51
CA VAL A 161 -6.23 -7.94 -21.89
C VAL A 161 -6.33 -9.11 -20.90
N GLU A 162 -6.58 -8.83 -19.61
CA GLU A 162 -6.66 -9.82 -18.52
C GLU A 162 -8.13 -10.03 -18.07
N PRO A 163 -9.01 -10.58 -18.91
CA PRO A 163 -10.41 -10.78 -18.55
C PRO A 163 -10.51 -11.84 -17.45
N GLY A 164 -11.24 -11.53 -16.37
CA GLY A 164 -11.49 -12.46 -15.25
C GLY A 164 -10.81 -12.10 -13.95
N ARG A 165 -10.02 -11.01 -13.89
CA ARG A 165 -9.54 -10.41 -12.61
C ARG A 165 -10.40 -9.24 -12.14
N HIS A 166 -11.66 -9.19 -12.59
CA HIS A 166 -12.62 -8.26 -12.02
C HIS A 166 -12.95 -8.75 -10.61
N THR A 167 -12.64 -7.95 -9.60
CA THR A 167 -13.28 -8.08 -8.30
C THR A 167 -14.77 -7.84 -8.53
N ASP A 168 -15.58 -8.89 -8.51
CA ASP A 168 -17.03 -8.80 -8.37
C ASP A 168 -17.36 -8.11 -7.03
N SER A 169 -17.40 -6.78 -7.04
CA SER A 169 -17.82 -5.99 -5.90
C SER A 169 -18.64 -4.79 -6.33
N ALA A 170 -19.64 -5.02 -7.19
CA ALA A 170 -20.71 -4.05 -7.43
C ALA A 170 -21.95 -4.73 -8.07
N SER A 171 -22.40 -5.85 -7.52
CA SER A 171 -23.78 -6.32 -7.75
C SER A 171 -24.50 -6.43 -6.39
N GLY A 172 -24.70 -5.28 -5.75
CA GLY A 172 -25.68 -5.06 -4.71
C GLY A 172 -26.94 -4.50 -5.40
N SER A 173 -27.85 -5.39 -5.70
CA SER A 173 -29.20 -5.16 -6.21
C SER A 173 -29.92 -4.03 -5.49
N ALA A 174 -30.71 -3.35 -6.29
CA ALA A 174 -31.80 -2.42 -5.98
C ALA A 174 -32.63 -2.76 -4.74
#